data_f0f02931eb25d15be720b5331b952783
#
_entry.id   f0f02931eb25d15be720b5331b952783
#
_cell.length_a   1.000
_cell.length_b   1.000
_cell.length_c   1.000
_cell.angle_alpha   90.00
_cell.angle_beta   90.00
_cell.angle_gamma   90.00
#
_symmetry.space_group_name_H-M   'P 1'
#
loop_
_entity.id
_entity.type
_entity.pdbx_description
1 polymer ?
#
loop_
_entity_poly.entity_id
_entity_poly.type
_entity_poly.pdbx_seq_one_letter_code
_entity_poly.pdbx_strand_id
1 'polypeptide(L)'
;MKYDFDNERPIYIQLVEMIRIDIVSDKFKKGERLPSVRELALTMKVNPNTMQKALVELEEEKLIYTERTNGKFVTEDEKLIEKTKKKLAEEKINNYLNSMKDIGIDYDSAIKYLQEYGGQRWN
;
A
#
# COMPACT_ATOMS: atom_id res chain seq x y z
N MET A 1 2.95 -9.70 9.35
CA MET A 1 3.56 -8.49 8.78
C MET A 1 3.88 -7.49 9.88
N LYS A 2 5.03 -6.91 9.80
CA LYS A 2 5.48 -5.93 10.77
C LYS A 2 5.15 -4.53 10.27
N TYR A 3 4.52 -3.71 11.13
CA TYR A 3 4.17 -2.34 10.77
C TYR A 3 5.20 -1.40 11.38
N ASP A 4 6.23 -1.10 10.59
CA ASP A 4 7.29 -0.19 11.02
C ASP A 4 7.08 1.19 10.39
N PHE A 5 7.17 2.23 11.20
CA PHE A 5 7.01 3.61 10.76
C PHE A 5 8.34 4.34 10.81
N ASP A 6 8.62 5.15 9.78
CA ASP A 6 9.75 6.06 9.86
C ASP A 6 9.32 7.35 10.56
N ASN A 7 10.29 8.10 11.07
CA ASN A 7 10.02 9.32 11.85
C ASN A 7 9.97 10.59 10.98
N GLU A 8 10.23 10.47 9.69
CA GLU A 8 10.37 11.63 8.81
C GLU A 8 9.07 12.05 8.14
N ARG A 9 8.10 11.12 8.05
CA ARG A 9 6.83 11.39 7.39
C ARG A 9 5.68 11.24 8.38
N PRO A 10 4.56 11.96 8.17
CA PRO A 10 3.39 11.81 9.05
C PRO A 10 2.92 10.35 9.11
N ILE A 11 2.55 9.92 10.31
CA ILE A 11 2.13 8.54 10.54
C ILE A 11 0.89 8.20 9.70
N TYR A 12 -0.08 9.11 9.58
CA TYR A 12 -1.30 8.78 8.85
C TYR A 12 -1.04 8.53 7.36
N ILE A 13 -0.06 9.20 6.77
CA ILE A 13 0.31 8.96 5.37
C ILE A 13 0.87 7.55 5.22
N GLN A 14 1.72 7.14 6.15
CA GLN A 14 2.29 5.80 6.14
C GLN A 14 1.21 4.74 6.36
N LEU A 15 0.23 5.01 7.22
CA LEU A 15 -0.93 4.13 7.41
C LEU A 15 -1.73 3.96 6.13
N VAL A 16 -2.00 5.05 5.41
CA VAL A 16 -2.70 5.01 4.13
C VAL A 16 -1.96 4.09 3.16
N GLU A 17 -0.65 4.27 3.06
CA GLU A 17 0.19 3.46 2.17
C GLU A 17 0.15 1.98 2.54
N MET A 18 0.27 1.65 3.82
CA MET A 18 0.26 0.28 4.30
C MET A 18 -1.07 -0.43 4.04
N ILE A 19 -2.16 0.24 4.35
CA ILE A 19 -3.49 -0.35 4.17
C ILE A 19 -3.81 -0.48 2.68
N ARG A 20 -3.40 0.51 1.87
CA ARG A 20 -3.56 0.43 0.42
C ARG A 20 -2.85 -0.80 -0.14
N ILE A 21 -1.62 -1.05 0.29
CA ILE A 21 -0.86 -2.23 -0.10
C ILE A 21 -1.58 -3.51 0.34
N ASP A 22 -2.11 -3.55 1.56
CA ASP A 22 -2.84 -4.71 2.05
C ASP A 22 -4.10 -4.99 1.22
N ILE A 23 -4.73 -3.97 0.67
CA ILE A 23 -5.89 -4.12 -0.20
C ILE A 23 -5.48 -4.65 -1.58
N VAL A 24 -4.47 -4.04 -2.21
CA VAL A 24 -4.09 -4.45 -3.57
C VAL A 24 -3.36 -5.79 -3.60
N SER A 25 -2.74 -6.18 -2.50
CA SER A 25 -2.07 -7.48 -2.37
C SER A 25 -3.00 -8.60 -1.93
N ASP A 26 -4.29 -8.29 -1.75
CA ASP A 26 -5.32 -9.25 -1.34
C ASP A 26 -5.16 -9.75 0.09
N LYS A 27 -4.40 -9.05 0.92
CA LYS A 27 -4.31 -9.35 2.34
C LYS A 27 -5.63 -8.99 3.02
N PHE A 28 -6.20 -7.84 2.69
CA PHE A 28 -7.60 -7.53 2.93
C PHE A 28 -8.33 -7.79 1.63
N LYS A 29 -9.20 -8.79 1.63
CA LYS A 29 -9.85 -9.25 0.42
C LYS A 29 -10.94 -8.30 -0.04
N LYS A 30 -11.17 -8.28 -1.32
CA LYS A 30 -12.25 -7.55 -1.95
C LYS A 30 -13.57 -7.84 -1.24
N GLY A 31 -14.29 -6.79 -0.83
CA GLY A 31 -15.56 -6.92 -0.14
C GLY A 31 -15.46 -7.32 1.33
N GLU A 32 -14.27 -7.57 1.83
CA GLU A 32 -14.07 -7.99 3.22
C GLU A 32 -14.36 -6.83 4.18
N ARG A 33 -14.98 -7.16 5.30
CA ARG A 33 -15.16 -6.21 6.39
C ARG A 33 -13.82 -5.98 7.07
N LEU A 34 -13.43 -4.73 7.22
CA LEU A 34 -12.22 -4.37 7.95
C LEU A 34 -12.43 -4.45 9.45
N PRO A 35 -11.37 -4.70 10.23
CA PRO A 35 -11.45 -4.51 11.68
C PRO A 35 -11.88 -3.08 11.98
N SER A 36 -12.43 -2.85 13.18
CA SER A 36 -12.84 -1.50 13.58
C SER A 36 -11.63 -0.56 13.63
N VAL A 37 -11.90 0.75 13.62
CA VAL A 37 -10.86 1.77 13.76
C VAL A 37 -10.01 1.49 15.01
N ARG A 38 -10.69 1.18 16.13
CA ARG A 38 -10.02 0.88 17.40
C ARG A 38 -9.13 -0.34 17.30
N GLU A 39 -9.63 -1.42 16.69
CA GLU A 39 -8.86 -2.64 16.51
C GLU A 39 -7.64 -2.42 15.62
N LEU A 40 -7.82 -1.72 14.50
CA LEU A 40 -6.72 -1.39 13.61
C LEU A 40 -5.68 -0.54 14.31
N ALA A 41 -6.13 0.46 15.08
CA ALA A 41 -5.21 1.33 15.82
C ALA A 41 -4.41 0.55 16.85
N LEU A 42 -5.04 -0.39 17.56
CA LEU A 42 -4.35 -1.26 18.52
C LEU A 42 -3.32 -2.15 17.83
N THR A 43 -3.71 -2.77 16.72
CA THR A 43 -2.84 -3.69 15.97
C THR A 43 -1.63 -2.96 15.43
N MET A 44 -1.82 -1.77 14.88
CA MET A 44 -0.75 -0.99 14.27
C MET A 44 -0.05 -0.05 15.26
N LYS A 45 -0.50 -0.04 16.52
CA LYS A 45 0.09 0.75 17.61
C LYS A 45 0.12 2.24 17.32
N VAL A 46 -1.01 2.76 16.89
CA VAL A 46 -1.17 4.19 16.59
C VAL A 46 -2.39 4.74 17.31
N ASN A 47 -2.48 6.06 17.37
CA ASN A 47 -3.62 6.77 17.93
C ASN A 47 -4.87 6.51 17.07
N PRO A 48 -6.03 6.21 17.68
CA PRO A 48 -7.28 6.01 16.93
C PRO A 48 -7.66 7.17 16.02
N ASN A 49 -7.40 8.41 16.43
CA ASN A 49 -7.68 9.59 15.60
C ASN A 49 -6.81 9.60 14.34
N THR A 50 -5.56 9.19 14.46
CA THR A 50 -4.64 9.07 13.33
C THR A 50 -5.11 7.97 12.38
N MET A 51 -5.54 6.85 12.92
CA MET A 51 -6.10 5.76 12.12
C MET A 51 -7.37 6.21 11.39
N GLN A 52 -8.25 6.93 12.09
CA GLN A 52 -9.48 7.46 11.47
C GLN A 52 -9.16 8.37 10.28
N LYS A 53 -8.17 9.24 10.44
CA LYS A 53 -7.72 10.12 9.36
C LYS A 53 -7.24 9.34 8.13
N ALA A 54 -6.49 8.28 8.37
CA ALA A 54 -6.01 7.42 7.28
C ALA A 54 -7.16 6.73 6.55
N LEU A 55 -8.14 6.22 7.30
CA LEU A 55 -9.28 5.54 6.71
C LEU A 55 -10.16 6.50 5.92
N VAL A 56 -10.32 7.74 6.37
CA VAL A 56 -11.06 8.76 5.62
C VAL A 56 -10.42 8.98 4.24
N GLU A 57 -9.09 9.06 4.20
CA GLU A 57 -8.39 9.23 2.93
C GLU A 57 -8.58 8.04 1.99
N LEU A 58 -8.55 6.82 2.52
CA LEU A 58 -8.81 5.62 1.73
C LEU A 58 -10.26 5.57 1.23
N GLU A 59 -11.21 6.12 1.99
CA GLU A 59 -12.58 6.26 1.53
C GLU A 59 -12.70 7.26 0.38
N GLU A 60 -11.95 8.35 0.45
CA GLU A 60 -11.89 9.33 -0.63
C GLU A 60 -11.34 8.71 -1.91
N GLU A 61 -10.39 7.79 -1.78
CA GLU A 61 -9.85 7.02 -2.89
C GLU A 61 -10.80 5.91 -3.36
N LYS A 62 -11.89 5.69 -2.63
CA LYS A 62 -12.91 4.66 -2.90
C LYS A 62 -12.38 3.23 -2.75
N LEU A 63 -11.24 3.05 -2.11
CA LEU A 63 -10.70 1.73 -1.82
C LEU A 63 -11.40 1.05 -0.66
N ILE A 64 -12.00 1.84 0.23
CA ILE A 64 -12.88 1.34 1.27
C ILE A 64 -14.18 2.14 1.27
N TYR A 65 -15.23 1.55 1.81
CA TYR A 65 -16.52 2.24 1.97
C TYR A 65 -17.09 1.92 3.33
N THR A 66 -17.92 2.82 3.85
CA THR A 66 -18.56 2.65 5.14
C THR A 66 -20.01 2.31 4.93
N GLU A 67 -20.48 1.23 5.56
CA GLU A 67 -21.89 0.93 5.69
C GLU A 67 -22.35 1.41 7.06
N ARG A 68 -23.43 2.13 7.08
CA ARG A 68 -23.90 2.89 8.23
C ARG A 68 -23.95 2.09 9.54
N THR A 69 -24.38 0.84 9.48
CA THR A 69 -24.56 0.00 10.66
C THR A 69 -23.58 -1.17 10.74
N ASN A 70 -22.85 -1.44 9.66
CA ASN A 70 -22.06 -2.66 9.53
C ASN A 70 -20.54 -2.42 9.53
N GLY A 71 -20.09 -1.18 9.50
CA GLY A 71 -18.68 -0.85 9.56
C GLY A 71 -18.07 -0.53 8.19
N LYS A 72 -16.77 -0.73 8.09
CA LYS A 72 -16.01 -0.39 6.89
C LYS A 72 -15.60 -1.66 6.13
N PHE A 73 -15.65 -1.55 4.81
CA PHE A 73 -15.44 -2.69 3.91
C PHE A 73 -14.45 -2.31 2.80
N VAL A 74 -13.71 -3.29 2.34
CA VAL A 74 -12.85 -3.14 1.15
C VAL A 74 -13.74 -3.09 -0.07
N THR A 75 -13.39 -2.23 -1.04
CA THR A 75 -14.14 -2.12 -2.30
C THR A 75 -14.23 -3.47 -3.01
N GLU A 76 -15.32 -3.65 -3.75
CA GLU A 76 -15.49 -4.81 -4.65
C GLU A 76 -15.10 -4.45 -6.10
N ASP A 77 -14.68 -3.22 -6.34
CA ASP A 77 -14.32 -2.73 -7.67
C ASP A 77 -12.93 -3.24 -8.07
N GLU A 78 -12.91 -4.36 -8.78
CA GLU A 78 -11.68 -4.99 -9.24
C GLU A 78 -10.86 -4.07 -10.15
N LYS A 79 -11.52 -3.28 -10.98
CA LYS A 79 -10.83 -2.37 -11.89
C LYS A 79 -10.08 -1.28 -11.13
N LEU A 80 -10.69 -0.77 -10.06
CA LEU A 80 -10.05 0.22 -9.21
C LEU A 80 -8.85 -0.39 -8.50
N ILE A 81 -9.00 -1.59 -7.95
CA ILE A 81 -7.90 -2.30 -7.27
C ILE A 81 -6.74 -2.52 -8.24
N GLU A 82 -7.01 -3.01 -9.45
CA GLU A 82 -5.97 -3.24 -10.46
C GLU A 82 -5.30 -1.95 -10.90
N LYS A 83 -6.07 -0.89 -11.09
CA LYS A 83 -5.52 0.42 -11.44
C LYS A 83 -4.60 0.95 -10.35
N THR A 84 -5.00 0.81 -9.09
CA THR A 84 -4.20 1.22 -7.94
C THR A 84 -2.91 0.41 -7.85
N LYS A 85 -3.02 -0.90 -8.04
CA LYS A 85 -1.88 -1.81 -8.03
C LYS A 85 -0.87 -1.46 -9.12
N LYS A 86 -1.37 -1.18 -10.33
CA LYS A 86 -0.52 -0.79 -11.45
C LYS A 86 0.23 0.50 -11.16
N LYS A 87 -0.45 1.48 -10.59
CA LYS A 87 0.17 2.75 -10.21
C LYS A 87 1.27 2.55 -9.18
N LEU A 88 1.03 1.71 -8.18
CA LEU A 88 2.05 1.36 -7.19
C LEU A 88 3.25 0.68 -7.84
N ALA A 89 3.01 -0.23 -8.78
CA ALA A 89 4.07 -0.91 -9.51
C ALA A 89 4.92 0.09 -10.30
N GLU A 90 4.26 1.04 -10.96
CA GLU A 90 4.96 2.08 -11.71
C GLU A 90 5.84 2.95 -10.81
N GLU A 91 5.35 3.31 -9.63
CA GLU A 91 6.12 4.08 -8.64
C GLU A 91 7.36 3.31 -8.20
N LYS A 92 7.22 2.02 -7.93
CA LYS A 92 8.35 1.16 -7.51
C LYS A 92 9.37 1.00 -8.63
N ILE A 93 8.92 0.90 -9.87
CA ILE A 93 9.80 0.83 -11.04
C ILE A 93 10.58 2.14 -11.17
N ASN A 94 9.89 3.29 -11.05
CA ASN A 94 10.56 4.58 -11.12
C ASN A 94 11.61 4.73 -10.02
N ASN A 95 11.29 4.31 -8.80
CA ASN A 95 12.25 4.36 -7.69
C ASN A 95 13.47 3.49 -7.98
N TYR A 96 13.25 2.28 -8.50
CA TYR A 96 14.34 1.38 -8.88
C TYR A 96 15.22 2.02 -9.95
N LEU A 97 14.62 2.50 -11.04
CA LEU A 97 15.37 3.09 -12.15
C LEU A 97 16.14 4.33 -11.74
N ASN A 98 15.53 5.19 -10.91
CA ASN A 98 16.20 6.38 -10.39
C ASN A 98 17.38 6.02 -9.50
N SER A 99 17.20 5.01 -8.64
CA SER A 99 18.28 4.54 -7.77
C SER A 99 19.45 3.97 -8.57
N MET A 100 19.15 3.24 -9.64
CA MET A 100 20.19 2.69 -10.52
C MET A 100 20.93 3.81 -11.24
N LYS A 101 20.19 4.81 -11.72
CA LYS A 101 20.78 5.98 -12.39
C LYS A 101 21.74 6.71 -11.46
N ASP A 102 21.39 6.84 -10.19
CA ASP A 102 22.23 7.54 -9.19
C ASP A 102 23.59 6.89 -9.02
N ILE A 103 23.70 5.59 -9.25
CA ILE A 103 24.98 4.87 -9.18
C ILE A 103 25.60 4.62 -10.55
N GLY A 104 25.11 5.34 -11.59
CA GLY A 104 25.71 5.29 -12.92
C GLY A 104 25.27 4.15 -13.81
N ILE A 105 24.15 3.50 -13.47
CA ILE A 105 23.62 2.38 -14.26
C ILE A 105 22.46 2.89 -15.13
N ASP A 106 22.59 2.70 -16.45
CA ASP A 106 21.56 3.13 -17.37
C ASP A 106 20.40 2.13 -17.44
N TYR A 107 19.35 2.50 -18.20
CA TYR A 107 18.13 1.70 -18.29
C TYR A 107 18.40 0.27 -18.77
N ASP A 108 19.14 0.11 -19.86
CA ASP A 108 19.41 -1.20 -20.44
C ASP A 108 20.18 -2.11 -19.48
N SER A 109 21.16 -1.54 -18.79
CA SER A 109 21.93 -2.27 -17.78
C SER A 109 21.08 -2.60 -16.56
N ALA A 110 20.19 -1.68 -16.16
CA ALA A 110 19.28 -1.91 -15.03
C ALA A 110 18.37 -3.12 -15.31
N ILE A 111 17.89 -3.26 -16.55
CA ILE A 111 17.08 -4.42 -16.95
C ILE A 111 17.89 -5.70 -16.86
N LYS A 112 19.15 -5.69 -17.31
CA LYS A 112 20.02 -6.87 -17.22
C LYS A 112 20.27 -7.31 -15.78
N TYR A 113 20.58 -6.35 -14.91
CA TYR A 113 20.76 -6.66 -13.49
C TYR A 113 19.49 -7.27 -12.90
N LEU A 114 18.35 -6.71 -13.26
CA LEU A 114 17.06 -7.21 -12.78
C LEU A 114 16.83 -8.65 -13.23
N GLN A 115 17.09 -8.96 -14.48
CA GLN A 115 16.92 -10.31 -15.03
C GLN A 115 17.88 -11.31 -14.39
N GLU A 116 19.15 -10.96 -14.27
CA GLU A 116 20.18 -11.85 -13.77
C GLU A 116 20.06 -12.11 -12.27
N TYR A 117 19.96 -11.04 -11.47
CA TYR A 117 19.89 -11.14 -10.02
C TYR A 117 18.46 -11.36 -9.54
N GLY A 118 17.53 -10.56 -10.07
CA GLY A 118 16.13 -10.59 -9.64
C GLY A 118 15.42 -11.88 -9.95
N GLY A 119 15.71 -12.48 -11.09
CA GLY A 119 15.13 -13.74 -11.48
C GLY A 119 15.49 -14.89 -10.55
N GLN A 120 16.70 -14.86 -9.99
CA GLN A 120 17.15 -15.86 -9.01
C GLN A 120 16.48 -15.64 -7.65
N ARG A 121 16.20 -14.38 -7.30
CA ARG A 121 15.65 -14.00 -6.01
C ARG A 121 14.15 -14.22 -5.91
N TRP A 122 13.45 -14.14 -7.04
CA TRP A 122 11.98 -14.13 -7.05
C TRP A 122 11.38 -15.50 -6.69
N ASN A 123 12.07 -16.57 -6.94
CA ASN A 123 11.57 -17.92 -6.62
C ASN A 123 12.02 -18.40 -5.22
#